data_17363af50b4c9e684fd3883ebeb0d2b4
#
_entry.id   17363af50b4c9e684fd3883ebeb0d2b4
#
_cell.length_a   1.000
_cell.length_b   1.000
_cell.length_c   1.000
_cell.angle_alpha   90.00
_cell.angle_beta   90.00
_cell.angle_gamma   90.00
#
_symmetry.space_group_name_H-M   'P 1'
#
loop_
_entity.id
_entity.type
_entity.pdbx_description
1 polymer ?
#
loop_
_entity_poly.entity_id
_entity_poly.type
_entity_poly.pdbx_seq_one_letter_code
_entity_poly.pdbx_strand_id
1 'polypeptide(L)'
;MAELRLEHIYKIYDKNVQAVTDFNLHIHDKEFIVFVGPSGCGKTTTLRMIAGLEDISKGELFIDDVLMNDVDSKDRSIAMVFQSYALYPHMTVYDNMAFSLKLRKVDKKEIDRRVKEAAKILGLEDYLKRKPKALSGGQRQRVALGRAIVREAKVFLMDEPLSNLDAKLRVQMRAEIQKLHQRIQTTTIYVTHDQTEAMTMATRLVVMKDGLIQQIGTPKEVYNTPHNMFVAGFIGSPSMNLFHCRLTETEILLDGQSFPIPPKYLLLLQKKNYLGKEIVMGIRPEDLQITDVVSPYAFKATVDVAELLGAETFLYCSLVTQPFIARVQADSNFQPADVVTLVMKEEKIHFFDPETEERI
;
A
#
# COMPACT_ATOMS: atom_id res chain seq x y z
N MET A 1 17.50 -17.05 8.16
CA MET A 1 16.42 -16.18 8.62
C MET A 1 16.87 -14.76 8.42
N ALA A 2 16.02 -13.83 8.02
CA ALA A 2 16.46 -12.45 7.80
C ALA A 2 15.48 -11.49 8.45
N GLU A 3 15.93 -10.91 9.54
CA GLU A 3 15.27 -9.84 10.27
C GLU A 3 15.94 -8.51 9.95
N LEU A 4 15.15 -7.44 9.75
CA LEU A 4 15.71 -6.11 9.50
C LEU A 4 15.23 -5.14 10.58
N ARG A 5 16.16 -4.32 11.08
CA ARG A 5 15.84 -3.19 11.95
C ARG A 5 16.36 -1.90 11.32
N LEU A 6 15.47 -0.95 11.19
CA LEU A 6 15.77 0.41 10.77
C LEU A 6 15.52 1.29 11.99
N GLU A 7 16.56 1.92 12.50
CA GLU A 7 16.53 2.69 13.73
C GLU A 7 16.92 4.13 13.44
N HIS A 8 15.94 5.04 13.61
CA HIS A 8 16.10 6.48 13.38
C HIS A 8 16.73 6.83 12.03
N ILE A 9 16.30 6.18 10.95
CA ILE A 9 16.84 6.38 9.61
C ILE A 9 16.41 7.74 9.05
N TYR A 10 17.38 8.49 8.57
CA TYR A 10 17.20 9.76 7.85
C TYR A 10 17.93 9.72 6.52
N LYS A 11 17.32 10.33 5.51
CA LYS A 11 17.97 10.71 4.25
C LYS A 11 17.82 12.18 3.99
N ILE A 12 18.97 12.87 3.93
CA ILE A 12 19.06 14.28 3.67
C ILE A 12 19.95 14.46 2.43
N TYR A 13 19.39 15.03 1.38
CA TYR A 13 20.10 15.41 0.16
C TYR A 13 20.70 16.80 0.25
N ASP A 14 21.46 17.21 -0.75
CA ASP A 14 22.01 18.56 -0.88
C ASP A 14 20.91 19.62 -0.70
N LYS A 15 21.29 20.79 -0.14
CA LYS A 15 20.37 21.87 0.21
C LYS A 15 19.34 21.53 1.31
N ASN A 16 19.64 20.58 2.19
CA ASN A 16 18.78 20.13 3.30
C ASN A 16 17.42 19.59 2.86
N VAL A 17 17.30 19.01 1.66
CA VAL A 17 16.08 18.31 1.23
C VAL A 17 15.99 17.00 1.98
N GLN A 18 15.07 16.92 2.93
CA GLN A 18 14.84 15.76 3.78
C GLN A 18 13.84 14.80 3.10
N ALA A 19 14.35 13.71 2.55
CA ALA A 19 13.56 12.73 1.82
C ALA A 19 13.00 11.61 2.70
N VAL A 20 13.67 11.33 3.83
CA VAL A 20 13.24 10.36 4.85
C VAL A 20 13.58 10.93 6.21
N THR A 21 12.62 10.87 7.13
CA THR A 21 12.71 11.48 8.46
C THR A 21 12.33 10.46 9.51
N ASP A 22 13.24 10.19 10.43
CA ASP A 22 13.03 9.35 11.61
C ASP A 22 12.30 8.04 11.33
N PHE A 23 12.74 7.33 10.29
CA PHE A 23 12.09 6.09 9.86
C PHE A 23 12.50 4.95 10.76
N ASN A 24 11.55 4.47 11.57
CA ASN A 24 11.72 3.37 12.51
C ASN A 24 10.87 2.19 12.12
N LEU A 25 11.50 1.02 11.85
CA LEU A 25 10.78 -0.18 11.41
C LEU A 25 11.54 -1.45 11.78
N HIS A 26 10.83 -2.38 12.38
CA HIS A 26 11.29 -3.74 12.60
C HIS A 26 10.53 -4.69 11.67
N ILE A 27 11.25 -5.41 10.80
CA ILE A 27 10.71 -6.38 9.84
C ILE A 27 11.13 -7.77 10.29
N HIS A 28 10.14 -8.62 10.54
CA HIS A 28 10.39 -9.99 10.99
C HIS A 28 10.75 -10.92 9.84
N ASP A 29 11.39 -12.05 10.20
CA ASP A 29 11.72 -13.10 9.22
C ASP A 29 10.48 -13.57 8.45
N LYS A 30 10.63 -13.72 7.12
CA LYS A 30 9.58 -14.15 6.18
C LYS A 30 8.38 -13.20 6.06
N GLU A 31 8.47 -12.00 6.56
CA GLU A 31 7.44 -10.99 6.41
C GLU A 31 7.37 -10.45 4.98
N PHE A 32 6.16 -10.18 4.47
CA PHE A 32 5.94 -9.44 3.23
C PHE A 32 5.46 -8.03 3.59
N ILE A 33 6.39 -7.12 3.70
CA ILE A 33 6.08 -5.74 4.05
C ILE A 33 5.95 -4.87 2.81
N VAL A 34 4.95 -3.99 2.78
CA VAL A 34 4.71 -3.09 1.66
C VAL A 34 4.82 -1.64 2.10
N PHE A 35 5.70 -0.87 1.45
CA PHE A 35 5.75 0.58 1.57
C PHE A 35 4.80 1.19 0.54
N VAL A 36 3.81 1.95 1.00
CA VAL A 36 2.80 2.56 0.16
C VAL A 36 2.64 4.05 0.50
N GLY A 37 2.34 4.88 -0.49
CA GLY A 37 2.16 6.32 -0.32
C GLY A 37 2.27 7.06 -1.65
N PRO A 38 2.03 8.38 -1.68
CA PRO A 38 2.12 9.20 -2.88
C PRO A 38 3.51 9.18 -3.51
N SER A 39 3.62 9.63 -4.76
CA SER A 39 4.91 9.80 -5.42
C SER A 39 5.78 10.81 -4.65
N GLY A 40 7.07 10.51 -4.52
CA GLY A 40 8.02 11.39 -3.81
C GLY A 40 8.03 11.30 -2.28
N CYS A 41 7.20 10.46 -1.64
CA CYS A 41 7.16 10.36 -0.17
C CYS A 41 8.30 9.54 0.47
N GLY A 42 9.35 9.18 -0.25
CA GLY A 42 10.56 8.53 0.33
C GLY A 42 10.64 7.01 0.22
N LYS A 43 9.63 6.29 -0.31
CA LYS A 43 9.58 4.81 -0.42
C LYS A 43 10.79 4.21 -1.13
N THR A 44 11.01 4.61 -2.38
CA THR A 44 12.14 4.14 -3.20
C THR A 44 13.49 4.55 -2.57
N THR A 45 13.56 5.74 -1.97
CA THR A 45 14.77 6.19 -1.25
C THR A 45 15.08 5.25 -0.08
N THR A 46 14.08 4.91 0.74
CA THR A 46 14.23 3.97 1.85
C THR A 46 14.63 2.58 1.34
N LEU A 47 13.98 2.10 0.28
CA LEU A 47 14.33 0.81 -0.32
C LEU A 47 15.78 0.79 -0.83
N ARG A 48 16.25 1.88 -1.44
CA ARG A 48 17.63 2.02 -1.95
C ARG A 48 18.65 2.11 -0.81
N MET A 49 18.33 2.74 0.30
CA MET A 49 19.18 2.74 1.50
C MET A 49 19.33 1.31 2.06
N ILE A 50 18.26 0.53 2.12
CA ILE A 50 18.30 -0.88 2.53
C ILE A 50 19.17 -1.68 1.56
N ALA A 51 19.06 -1.42 0.26
CA ALA A 51 19.86 -2.09 -0.78
C ALA A 51 21.36 -1.70 -0.78
N GLY A 52 21.77 -0.63 -0.07
CA GLY A 52 23.11 -0.06 -0.15
C GLY A 52 23.39 0.60 -1.49
N LEU A 53 22.35 1.13 -2.15
CA LEU A 53 22.41 1.92 -3.39
C LEU A 53 22.28 3.42 -3.10
N GLU A 54 22.02 3.77 -1.86
CA GLU A 54 21.88 5.13 -1.35
C GLU A 54 22.41 5.16 0.09
N ASP A 55 23.21 6.17 0.44
CA ASP A 55 23.78 6.30 1.77
C ASP A 55 22.73 6.74 2.79
N ILE A 56 22.81 6.22 3.99
CA ILE A 56 22.03 6.65 5.15
C ILE A 56 22.70 7.90 5.73
N SER A 57 21.94 9.01 5.87
CA SER A 57 22.49 10.25 6.42
C SER A 57 22.62 10.22 7.95
N LYS A 58 21.67 9.56 8.65
CA LYS A 58 21.68 9.31 10.12
C LYS A 58 20.87 8.05 10.41
N GLY A 59 21.13 7.44 11.57
CA GLY A 59 20.48 6.23 12.03
C GLY A 59 21.21 4.98 11.62
N GLU A 60 20.67 3.82 11.96
CA GLU A 60 21.34 2.53 11.82
C GLU A 60 20.42 1.51 11.15
N LEU A 61 20.97 0.77 10.19
CA LEU A 61 20.30 -0.35 9.51
C LEU A 61 20.98 -1.65 9.89
N PHE A 62 20.21 -2.59 10.41
CA PHE A 62 20.70 -3.93 10.72
C PHE A 62 19.98 -4.99 9.86
N ILE A 63 20.74 -6.02 9.46
CA ILE A 63 20.24 -7.27 8.89
C ILE A 63 20.84 -8.41 9.70
N ASP A 64 20.02 -9.22 10.37
CA ASP A 64 20.46 -10.29 11.27
C ASP A 64 21.50 -9.79 12.30
N ASP A 65 21.20 -8.70 13.00
CA ASP A 65 22.08 -8.04 14.00
C ASP A 65 23.41 -7.50 13.46
N VAL A 66 23.64 -7.52 12.15
CA VAL A 66 24.83 -6.94 11.52
C VAL A 66 24.51 -5.55 11.01
N LEU A 67 25.28 -4.55 11.45
CA LEU A 67 25.17 -3.17 10.97
C LEU A 67 25.55 -3.08 9.49
N MET A 68 24.66 -2.50 8.67
CA MET A 68 24.78 -2.47 7.21
C MET A 68 25.19 -1.12 6.63
N ASN A 69 25.30 -0.07 7.44
CA ASN A 69 25.51 1.29 6.94
C ASN A 69 26.70 1.38 5.96
N ASP A 70 27.85 0.79 6.31
CA ASP A 70 29.07 0.83 5.52
C ASP A 70 29.32 -0.45 4.70
N VAL A 71 28.33 -1.36 4.62
CA VAL A 71 28.44 -2.59 3.85
C VAL A 71 28.01 -2.35 2.40
N ASP A 72 28.88 -2.67 1.44
CA ASP A 72 28.59 -2.58 0.02
C ASP A 72 27.34 -3.39 -0.37
N SER A 73 26.56 -2.88 -1.32
CA SER A 73 25.31 -3.54 -1.81
C SER A 73 25.51 -4.99 -2.28
N LYS A 74 26.69 -5.32 -2.83
CA LYS A 74 27.03 -6.68 -3.30
C LYS A 74 27.13 -7.69 -2.15
N ASP A 75 27.46 -7.22 -0.93
CA ASP A 75 27.75 -8.05 0.26
C ASP A 75 26.56 -8.13 1.25
N ARG A 76 25.50 -7.35 1.04
CA ARG A 76 24.30 -7.31 1.92
C ARG A 76 23.37 -8.52 1.82
N SER A 77 23.69 -9.54 1.01
CA SER A 77 22.82 -10.72 0.81
C SER A 77 21.37 -10.37 0.37
N ILE A 78 21.22 -9.33 -0.43
CA ILE A 78 19.96 -8.78 -0.93
C ILE A 78 19.81 -9.09 -2.43
N ALA A 79 18.57 -9.34 -2.88
CA ALA A 79 18.22 -9.34 -4.29
C ALA A 79 17.19 -8.24 -4.56
N MET A 80 17.37 -7.46 -5.61
CA MET A 80 16.48 -6.35 -5.96
C MET A 80 15.90 -6.51 -7.35
N VAL A 81 14.59 -6.26 -7.47
CA VAL A 81 13.86 -6.12 -8.71
C VAL A 81 13.54 -4.64 -8.90
N PHE A 82 14.03 -4.07 -10.00
CA PHE A 82 13.82 -2.66 -10.33
C PHE A 82 12.56 -2.45 -11.15
N GLN A 83 11.99 -1.27 -11.10
CA GLN A 83 10.82 -0.85 -11.88
C GLN A 83 11.00 -1.06 -13.40
N SER A 84 12.20 -0.83 -13.93
CA SER A 84 12.54 -1.04 -15.35
C SER A 84 12.91 -2.48 -15.70
N TYR A 85 12.81 -3.41 -14.73
CA TYR A 85 13.29 -4.80 -14.81
C TYR A 85 14.81 -4.94 -14.99
N ALA A 86 15.50 -3.94 -15.50
CA ALA A 86 16.96 -3.86 -15.73
C ALA A 86 17.55 -5.14 -16.38
N LEU A 87 16.85 -5.71 -17.37
CA LEU A 87 17.33 -6.89 -18.10
C LEU A 87 18.45 -6.52 -19.07
N TYR A 88 19.45 -7.39 -19.19
CA TYR A 88 20.51 -7.26 -20.19
C TYR A 88 19.96 -7.63 -21.58
N PRO A 89 19.79 -6.66 -22.52
CA PRO A 89 19.03 -6.88 -23.76
C PRO A 89 19.74 -7.81 -24.76
N HIS A 90 21.05 -7.93 -24.67
CA HIS A 90 21.88 -8.79 -25.51
C HIS A 90 21.96 -10.25 -25.03
N MET A 91 21.62 -10.51 -23.77
CA MET A 91 21.64 -11.83 -23.14
C MET A 91 20.32 -12.57 -23.33
N THR A 92 20.37 -13.90 -23.34
CA THR A 92 19.18 -14.75 -23.28
C THR A 92 18.50 -14.66 -21.90
N VAL A 93 17.28 -15.22 -21.75
CA VAL A 93 16.62 -15.39 -20.44
C VAL A 93 17.52 -16.18 -19.51
N TYR A 94 18.06 -17.31 -19.99
CA TYR A 94 19.00 -18.13 -19.22
C TYR A 94 20.20 -17.32 -18.73
N ASP A 95 20.85 -16.58 -19.63
CA ASP A 95 22.04 -15.80 -19.29
C ASP A 95 21.72 -14.63 -18.35
N ASN A 96 20.57 -13.98 -18.51
CA ASN A 96 20.09 -12.97 -17.56
C ASN A 96 19.97 -13.54 -16.15
N MET A 97 19.34 -14.71 -16.00
CA MET A 97 19.20 -15.38 -14.70
C MET A 97 20.53 -15.87 -14.15
N ALA A 98 21.39 -16.45 -14.98
CA ALA A 98 22.67 -17.01 -14.59
C ALA A 98 23.75 -15.95 -14.25
N PHE A 99 23.57 -14.68 -14.66
CA PHE A 99 24.62 -13.68 -14.67
C PHE A 99 25.27 -13.47 -13.29
N SER A 100 24.46 -13.29 -12.25
CA SER A 100 24.97 -13.07 -10.89
C SER A 100 25.76 -14.27 -10.34
N LEU A 101 25.32 -15.49 -10.67
CA LEU A 101 26.01 -16.72 -10.27
C LEU A 101 27.35 -16.90 -11.02
N LYS A 102 27.37 -16.54 -12.31
CA LYS A 102 28.63 -16.55 -13.12
C LYS A 102 29.66 -15.58 -12.55
N LEU A 103 29.26 -14.37 -12.14
CA LEU A 103 30.14 -13.40 -11.49
C LEU A 103 30.72 -13.91 -10.16
N ARG A 104 29.93 -14.67 -9.40
CA ARG A 104 30.36 -15.31 -8.15
C ARG A 104 31.14 -16.61 -8.36
N LYS A 105 31.43 -16.97 -9.62
CA LYS A 105 32.19 -18.17 -10.00
C LYS A 105 31.56 -19.47 -9.47
N VAL A 106 30.24 -19.54 -9.36
CA VAL A 106 29.50 -20.74 -8.99
C VAL A 106 29.71 -21.82 -10.07
N ASP A 107 29.74 -23.10 -9.68
CA ASP A 107 29.90 -24.22 -10.60
C ASP A 107 28.82 -24.24 -11.68
N LYS A 108 29.19 -24.61 -12.91
CA LYS A 108 28.27 -24.58 -14.07
C LYS A 108 27.05 -25.50 -13.89
N LYS A 109 27.22 -26.66 -13.27
CA LYS A 109 26.09 -27.59 -13.03
C LYS A 109 25.12 -27.03 -12.03
N GLU A 110 25.62 -26.35 -10.99
CA GLU A 110 24.81 -25.69 -9.99
C GLU A 110 24.07 -24.47 -10.57
N ILE A 111 24.73 -23.68 -11.42
CA ILE A 111 24.06 -22.59 -12.17
C ILE A 111 22.90 -23.14 -13.00
N ASP A 112 23.13 -24.22 -13.77
CA ASP A 112 22.10 -24.83 -14.63
C ASP A 112 20.91 -25.36 -13.79
N ARG A 113 21.20 -26.00 -12.67
CA ARG A 113 20.19 -26.49 -11.72
C ARG A 113 19.31 -25.36 -11.22
N ARG A 114 19.93 -24.30 -10.65
CA ARG A 114 19.20 -23.15 -10.08
C ARG A 114 18.40 -22.38 -11.13
N VAL A 115 18.95 -22.15 -12.30
CA VAL A 115 18.24 -21.45 -13.38
C VAL A 115 17.05 -22.25 -13.87
N LYS A 116 17.18 -23.57 -14.07
CA LYS A 116 16.06 -24.43 -14.48
C LYS A 116 14.97 -24.52 -13.41
N GLU A 117 15.36 -24.61 -12.14
CA GLU A 117 14.43 -24.61 -11.03
C GLU A 117 13.64 -23.29 -10.93
N ALA A 118 14.32 -22.14 -11.00
CA ALA A 118 13.66 -20.86 -11.03
C ALA A 118 12.79 -20.66 -12.28
N ALA A 119 13.24 -21.13 -13.46
CA ALA A 119 12.44 -21.11 -14.67
C ALA A 119 11.15 -21.92 -14.54
N LYS A 120 11.22 -23.11 -13.94
CA LYS A 120 10.06 -23.94 -13.65
C LYS A 120 9.08 -23.27 -12.69
N ILE A 121 9.58 -22.61 -11.62
CA ILE A 121 8.75 -21.87 -10.68
C ILE A 121 7.96 -20.77 -11.39
N LEU A 122 8.60 -20.10 -12.38
CA LEU A 122 8.07 -18.91 -13.05
C LEU A 122 7.40 -19.19 -14.41
N GLY A 123 7.34 -20.46 -14.85
CA GLY A 123 6.82 -20.85 -16.16
C GLY A 123 7.61 -20.23 -17.31
N LEU A 124 8.95 -20.25 -17.22
CA LEU A 124 9.87 -19.67 -18.21
C LEU A 124 10.68 -20.72 -18.98
N GLU A 125 10.41 -22.01 -18.80
CA GLU A 125 11.21 -23.10 -19.37
C GLU A 125 11.36 -22.99 -20.90
N ASP A 126 10.26 -22.74 -21.62
CA ASP A 126 10.22 -22.59 -23.08
C ASP A 126 10.85 -21.28 -23.59
N TYR A 127 11.14 -20.36 -22.67
CA TYR A 127 11.65 -19.02 -23.00
C TYR A 127 13.15 -18.86 -22.74
N LEU A 128 13.83 -19.84 -22.13
CA LEU A 128 15.21 -19.74 -21.67
C LEU A 128 16.21 -19.29 -22.76
N LYS A 129 15.97 -19.69 -24.01
CA LYS A 129 16.82 -19.33 -25.16
C LYS A 129 16.45 -17.99 -25.81
N ARG A 130 15.34 -17.37 -25.44
CA ARG A 130 14.89 -16.09 -26.01
C ARG A 130 15.63 -14.91 -25.41
N LYS A 131 15.67 -13.79 -26.15
CA LYS A 131 16.17 -12.49 -25.66
C LYS A 131 15.01 -11.62 -25.18
N PRO A 132 15.23 -10.63 -24.30
CA PRO A 132 14.19 -9.77 -23.74
C PRO A 132 13.26 -9.11 -24.77
N LYS A 133 13.77 -8.76 -25.96
CA LYS A 133 12.96 -8.16 -27.04
C LYS A 133 11.85 -9.08 -27.58
N ALA A 134 12.00 -10.39 -27.40
CA ALA A 134 11.04 -11.41 -27.86
C ALA A 134 10.08 -11.86 -26.74
N LEU A 135 9.96 -11.08 -25.66
CA LEU A 135 9.14 -11.38 -24.49
C LEU A 135 8.05 -10.34 -24.29
N SER A 136 6.89 -10.78 -23.78
CA SER A 136 5.87 -9.86 -23.27
C SER A 136 6.32 -9.13 -21.99
N GLY A 137 5.58 -8.09 -21.57
CA GLY A 137 5.85 -7.36 -20.33
C GLY A 137 5.94 -8.28 -19.11
N GLY A 138 4.93 -9.14 -18.91
CA GLY A 138 4.90 -10.09 -17.80
C GLY A 138 6.01 -11.16 -17.87
N GLN A 139 6.40 -11.58 -19.09
CA GLN A 139 7.53 -12.49 -19.22
C GLN A 139 8.86 -11.80 -18.85
N ARG A 140 9.07 -10.55 -19.26
CA ARG A 140 10.24 -9.76 -18.82
C ARG A 140 10.30 -9.61 -17.31
N GLN A 141 9.17 -9.32 -16.68
CA GLN A 141 9.07 -9.24 -15.23
C GLN A 141 9.41 -10.57 -14.54
N ARG A 142 8.85 -11.70 -15.02
CA ARG A 142 9.21 -13.02 -14.49
C ARG A 142 10.71 -13.32 -14.64
N VAL A 143 11.35 -12.88 -15.70
CA VAL A 143 12.82 -12.99 -15.85
C VAL A 143 13.55 -12.16 -14.78
N ALA A 144 13.08 -10.94 -14.49
CA ALA A 144 13.65 -10.12 -13.41
C ALA A 144 13.49 -10.77 -12.02
N LEU A 145 12.31 -11.34 -11.74
CA LEU A 145 12.11 -12.17 -10.54
C LEU A 145 13.03 -13.39 -10.52
N GLY A 146 13.19 -14.07 -11.64
CA GLY A 146 14.10 -15.22 -11.77
C GLY A 146 15.56 -14.86 -11.45
N ARG A 147 16.04 -13.70 -11.89
CA ARG A 147 17.38 -13.18 -11.51
C ARG A 147 17.54 -13.02 -10.01
N ALA A 148 16.48 -12.61 -9.33
CA ALA A 148 16.48 -12.44 -7.89
C ALA A 148 16.45 -13.81 -7.16
N ILE A 149 15.60 -14.74 -7.61
CA ILE A 149 15.42 -16.07 -6.99
C ILE A 149 16.72 -16.90 -7.05
N VAL A 150 17.38 -16.97 -8.21
CA VAL A 150 18.60 -17.79 -8.38
C VAL A 150 19.73 -17.38 -7.44
N ARG A 151 19.68 -16.14 -6.91
CA ARG A 151 20.70 -15.60 -5.99
C ARG A 151 20.58 -16.17 -4.58
N GLU A 152 19.44 -16.75 -4.21
CA GLU A 152 19.17 -17.23 -2.83
C GLU A 152 19.48 -16.14 -1.79
N ALA A 153 18.98 -14.95 -2.01
CA ALA A 153 19.19 -13.83 -1.11
C ALA A 153 18.34 -13.98 0.16
N LYS A 154 18.82 -13.44 1.26
CA LYS A 154 18.10 -13.41 2.53
C LYS A 154 16.91 -12.43 2.49
N VAL A 155 17.03 -11.35 1.71
CA VAL A 155 16.02 -10.29 1.60
C VAL A 155 15.73 -10.00 0.14
N PHE A 156 14.45 -9.93 -0.21
CA PHE A 156 13.96 -9.50 -1.51
C PHE A 156 13.46 -8.07 -1.45
N LEU A 157 13.96 -7.23 -2.34
CA LEU A 157 13.51 -5.85 -2.52
C LEU A 157 12.85 -5.71 -3.89
N MET A 158 11.65 -5.11 -3.93
CA MET A 158 10.90 -4.90 -5.16
C MET A 158 10.46 -3.43 -5.26
N ASP A 159 11.01 -2.71 -6.23
CA ASP A 159 10.72 -1.29 -6.48
C ASP A 159 9.71 -1.16 -7.61
N GLU A 160 8.44 -0.96 -7.26
CA GLU A 160 7.29 -0.82 -8.17
C GLU A 160 7.28 -1.84 -9.34
N PRO A 161 7.42 -3.14 -9.10
CA PRO A 161 7.67 -4.10 -10.16
C PRO A 161 6.49 -4.30 -11.12
N LEU A 162 5.28 -3.87 -10.77
CA LEU A 162 4.06 -4.03 -11.57
C LEU A 162 3.62 -2.76 -12.31
N SER A 163 4.28 -1.61 -12.08
CA SER A 163 3.84 -0.29 -12.59
C SER A 163 3.75 -0.23 -14.13
N ASN A 164 4.61 -0.97 -14.83
CA ASN A 164 4.68 -0.97 -16.30
C ASN A 164 3.81 -2.04 -16.98
N LEU A 165 2.85 -2.65 -16.24
CA LEU A 165 1.95 -3.68 -16.78
C LEU A 165 0.54 -3.14 -16.95
N ASP A 166 -0.18 -3.71 -17.94
CA ASP A 166 -1.63 -3.49 -18.07
C ASP A 166 -2.42 -4.08 -16.90
N ALA A 167 -3.66 -3.62 -16.71
CA ALA A 167 -4.48 -3.98 -15.54
C ALA A 167 -4.70 -5.51 -15.41
N LYS A 168 -4.98 -6.21 -16.53
CA LYS A 168 -5.20 -7.67 -16.51
C LYS A 168 -3.96 -8.44 -16.09
N LEU A 169 -2.82 -8.07 -16.65
CA LEU A 169 -1.55 -8.71 -16.35
C LEU A 169 -1.09 -8.39 -14.92
N ARG A 170 -1.37 -7.17 -14.42
CA ARG A 170 -1.08 -6.78 -13.04
C ARG A 170 -1.80 -7.68 -12.03
N VAL A 171 -3.11 -7.98 -12.25
CA VAL A 171 -3.86 -8.92 -11.40
C VAL A 171 -3.22 -10.30 -11.36
N GLN A 172 -2.83 -10.83 -12.53
CA GLN A 172 -2.17 -12.14 -12.61
C GLN A 172 -0.83 -12.14 -11.87
N MET A 173 -0.02 -11.10 -12.10
CA MET A 173 1.31 -11.01 -11.50
C MET A 173 1.30 -10.81 -9.99
N ARG A 174 0.29 -10.11 -9.43
CA ARG A 174 0.11 -10.06 -7.96
C ARG A 174 -0.04 -11.46 -7.37
N ALA A 175 -0.93 -12.26 -7.94
CA ALA A 175 -1.13 -13.65 -7.49
C ALA A 175 0.15 -14.49 -7.62
N GLU A 176 0.91 -14.30 -8.70
CA GLU A 176 2.19 -15.02 -8.91
C GLU A 176 3.26 -14.61 -7.87
N ILE A 177 3.37 -13.32 -7.54
CA ILE A 177 4.31 -12.85 -6.51
C ILE A 177 3.93 -13.38 -5.14
N GLN A 178 2.63 -13.42 -4.79
CA GLN A 178 2.18 -14.01 -3.53
C GLN A 178 2.51 -15.50 -3.44
N LYS A 179 2.20 -16.29 -4.49
CA LYS A 179 2.56 -17.71 -4.55
C LYS A 179 4.08 -17.92 -4.44
N LEU A 180 4.85 -17.06 -5.11
CA LEU A 180 6.30 -17.10 -5.04
C LEU A 180 6.79 -16.87 -3.61
N HIS A 181 6.31 -15.81 -2.94
CA HIS A 181 6.67 -15.54 -1.55
C HIS A 181 6.33 -16.70 -0.62
N GLN A 182 5.10 -17.28 -0.74
CA GLN A 182 4.70 -18.46 0.04
C GLN A 182 5.63 -19.66 -0.17
N ARG A 183 6.19 -19.78 -1.37
CA ARG A 183 7.07 -20.91 -1.72
C ARG A 183 8.51 -20.72 -1.25
N ILE A 184 9.07 -19.51 -1.43
CA ILE A 184 10.47 -19.22 -1.09
C ILE A 184 10.66 -18.77 0.36
N GLN A 185 9.61 -18.30 1.02
CA GLN A 185 9.62 -17.90 2.44
C GLN A 185 10.78 -16.96 2.78
N THR A 186 11.02 -15.95 1.94
CA THR A 186 12.08 -14.96 2.11
C THR A 186 11.50 -13.62 2.52
N THR A 187 12.10 -12.92 3.47
CA THR A 187 11.69 -11.58 3.89
C THR A 187 11.67 -10.65 2.68
N THR A 188 10.52 -10.03 2.42
CA THR A 188 10.27 -9.26 1.21
C THR A 188 9.82 -7.85 1.55
N ILE A 189 10.47 -6.85 0.94
CA ILE A 189 10.05 -5.45 1.00
C ILE A 189 9.62 -5.03 -0.40
N TYR A 190 8.38 -4.60 -0.50
CA TYR A 190 7.73 -4.23 -1.75
C TYR A 190 7.33 -2.76 -1.71
N VAL A 191 7.69 -2.01 -2.72
CA VAL A 191 7.30 -0.60 -2.89
C VAL A 191 6.23 -0.50 -3.96
N THR A 192 5.17 0.23 -3.68
CA THR A 192 4.11 0.55 -4.66
C THR A 192 3.44 1.88 -4.34
N HIS A 193 2.79 2.46 -5.33
CA HIS A 193 1.81 3.54 -5.16
C HIS A 193 0.35 3.02 -5.35
N ASP A 194 0.18 1.75 -5.74
CA ASP A 194 -1.13 1.10 -5.94
C ASP A 194 -1.63 0.51 -4.62
N GLN A 195 -2.75 1.06 -4.13
CA GLN A 195 -3.38 0.61 -2.88
C GLN A 195 -3.86 -0.83 -2.95
N THR A 196 -4.34 -1.28 -4.13
CA THR A 196 -4.83 -2.65 -4.31
C THR A 196 -3.69 -3.64 -4.18
N GLU A 197 -2.51 -3.33 -4.72
CA GLU A 197 -1.31 -4.13 -4.52
C GLU A 197 -0.96 -4.22 -3.04
N ALA A 198 -0.90 -3.06 -2.37
CA ALA A 198 -0.57 -2.97 -0.96
C ALA A 198 -1.55 -3.79 -0.09
N MET A 199 -2.84 -3.55 -0.25
CA MET A 199 -3.89 -4.21 0.54
C MET A 199 -3.97 -5.72 0.32
N THR A 200 -3.65 -6.21 -0.89
CA THR A 200 -3.81 -7.62 -1.23
C THR A 200 -2.58 -8.47 -0.94
N MET A 201 -1.37 -7.89 -0.99
CA MET A 201 -0.13 -8.66 -0.89
C MET A 201 0.56 -8.57 0.47
N ALA A 202 0.36 -7.49 1.21
CA ALA A 202 1.09 -7.23 2.44
C ALA A 202 0.65 -8.13 3.60
N THR A 203 1.61 -8.62 4.37
CA THR A 203 1.36 -9.04 5.77
C THR A 203 1.23 -7.82 6.66
N ARG A 204 2.03 -6.77 6.38
CA ARG A 204 1.98 -5.48 7.08
C ARG A 204 2.31 -4.36 6.10
N LEU A 205 1.59 -3.23 6.23
CA LEU A 205 1.76 -2.01 5.46
C LEU A 205 2.56 -0.98 6.24
N VAL A 206 3.37 -0.20 5.54
CA VAL A 206 3.95 1.06 6.00
C VAL A 206 3.41 2.16 5.10
N VAL A 207 2.47 2.93 5.60
CA VAL A 207 1.91 4.09 4.89
C VAL A 207 2.82 5.28 5.10
N MET A 208 3.29 5.91 4.01
CA MET A 208 4.25 7.01 4.05
C MET A 208 3.69 8.27 3.40
N LYS A 209 4.01 9.43 3.99
CA LYS A 209 3.76 10.76 3.43
C LYS A 209 4.91 11.68 3.80
N ASP A 210 5.43 12.44 2.84
CA ASP A 210 6.43 13.50 3.04
C ASP A 210 7.67 13.05 3.85
N GLY A 211 8.17 11.83 3.57
CA GLY A 211 9.33 11.26 4.25
C GLY A 211 9.04 10.65 5.63
N LEU A 212 7.80 10.69 6.10
CA LEU A 212 7.37 10.22 7.42
C LEU A 212 6.50 8.97 7.31
N ILE A 213 6.61 8.08 8.29
CA ILE A 213 5.65 6.99 8.49
C ILE A 213 4.38 7.59 9.10
N GLN A 214 3.24 7.36 8.45
CA GLN A 214 1.92 7.76 8.94
C GLN A 214 1.24 6.67 9.76
N GLN A 215 1.39 5.41 9.33
CA GLN A 215 0.88 4.25 10.04
C GLN A 215 1.61 2.99 9.60
N ILE A 216 1.83 2.09 10.56
CA ILE A 216 2.25 0.70 10.33
C ILE A 216 1.14 -0.20 10.88
N GLY A 217 0.74 -1.22 10.11
CA GLY A 217 -0.26 -2.19 10.55
C GLY A 217 -0.60 -3.21 9.49
N THR A 218 -1.39 -4.21 9.83
CA THR A 218 -1.96 -5.12 8.85
C THR A 218 -2.90 -4.36 7.89
N PRO A 219 -3.14 -4.85 6.66
CA PRO A 219 -4.09 -4.21 5.75
C PRO A 219 -5.45 -3.92 6.40
N LYS A 220 -5.96 -4.88 7.20
CA LYS A 220 -7.24 -4.74 7.90
C LYS A 220 -7.21 -3.63 8.96
N GLU A 221 -6.14 -3.50 9.71
CA GLU A 221 -5.98 -2.43 10.72
C GLU A 221 -5.90 -1.07 10.06
N VAL A 222 -5.03 -0.91 9.05
CA VAL A 222 -4.86 0.36 8.34
C VAL A 222 -6.16 0.82 7.68
N TYR A 223 -6.96 -0.11 7.14
CA TYR A 223 -8.25 0.18 6.53
C TYR A 223 -9.33 0.55 7.55
N ASN A 224 -9.51 -0.29 8.60
CA ASN A 224 -10.61 -0.13 9.55
C ASN A 224 -10.31 0.88 10.68
N THR A 225 -9.03 1.12 10.96
CA THR A 225 -8.60 1.98 12.08
C THR A 225 -7.47 2.92 11.64
N PRO A 226 -7.73 3.80 10.64
CA PRO A 226 -6.71 4.74 10.19
C PRO A 226 -6.29 5.66 11.34
N HIS A 227 -4.99 5.94 11.45
CA HIS A 227 -4.45 6.78 12.53
C HIS A 227 -4.77 8.26 12.34
N ASN A 228 -4.89 8.71 11.08
CA ASN A 228 -5.16 10.11 10.77
C ASN A 228 -5.98 10.25 9.49
N MET A 229 -6.39 11.49 9.19
CA MET A 229 -7.19 11.82 8.00
C MET A 229 -6.47 11.46 6.70
N PHE A 230 -5.14 11.62 6.66
CA PHE A 230 -4.38 11.24 5.48
C PHE A 230 -4.50 9.74 5.18
N VAL A 231 -4.29 8.87 6.16
CA VAL A 231 -4.42 7.41 5.98
C VAL A 231 -5.85 7.04 5.60
N ALA A 232 -6.86 7.67 6.24
CA ALA A 232 -8.28 7.46 5.94
C ALA A 232 -8.62 7.81 4.49
N GLY A 233 -8.11 8.94 3.98
CA GLY A 233 -8.33 9.41 2.62
C GLY A 233 -7.44 8.74 1.59
N PHE A 234 -6.25 8.26 1.98
CA PHE A 234 -5.33 7.61 1.06
C PHE A 234 -5.66 6.12 0.87
N ILE A 235 -6.09 5.40 1.90
CA ILE A 235 -6.38 3.96 1.84
C ILE A 235 -7.87 3.72 1.62
N GLY A 236 -8.20 3.16 0.45
CA GLY A 236 -9.55 2.85 -0.01
C GLY A 236 -9.85 3.48 -1.37
N SER A 237 -10.64 2.80 -2.18
CA SER A 237 -11.10 3.29 -3.49
C SER A 237 -12.58 2.93 -3.66
N PRO A 238 -13.47 3.93 -3.55
CA PRO A 238 -13.21 5.33 -3.22
C PRO A 238 -12.64 5.53 -1.81
N SER A 239 -12.09 6.72 -1.55
CA SER A 239 -11.56 7.11 -0.23
C SER A 239 -12.67 7.31 0.81
N MET A 240 -12.31 7.37 2.09
CA MET A 240 -13.23 7.71 3.17
C MET A 240 -13.81 9.12 2.95
N ASN A 241 -15.12 9.26 3.10
CA ASN A 241 -15.76 10.57 3.16
C ASN A 241 -15.39 11.24 4.47
N LEU A 242 -14.97 12.49 4.42
CA LEU A 242 -14.59 13.29 5.59
C LEU A 242 -15.51 14.52 5.63
N PHE A 243 -16.35 14.59 6.66
CA PHE A 243 -17.33 15.66 6.85
C PHE A 243 -16.92 16.57 7.98
N HIS A 244 -16.84 17.86 7.73
CA HIS A 244 -16.74 18.86 8.77
C HIS A 244 -18.08 19.02 9.47
N CYS A 245 -18.12 18.81 10.76
CA CYS A 245 -19.32 18.83 11.56
C CYS A 245 -19.05 19.45 12.95
N ARG A 246 -20.10 19.80 13.67
CA ARG A 246 -20.01 20.34 15.02
C ARG A 246 -20.67 19.36 16.00
N LEU A 247 -20.01 19.10 17.11
CA LEU A 247 -20.60 18.31 18.19
C LEU A 247 -21.39 19.21 19.15
N THR A 248 -22.51 18.72 19.61
CA THR A 248 -23.18 19.19 20.83
C THR A 248 -22.84 18.25 21.98
N GLU A 249 -23.59 18.29 23.10
CA GLU A 249 -23.41 17.34 24.19
C GLU A 249 -23.79 15.90 23.83
N THR A 250 -24.73 15.70 22.88
CA THR A 250 -25.29 14.41 22.51
C THR A 250 -25.38 14.14 21.02
N GLU A 251 -25.20 15.16 20.19
CA GLU A 251 -25.47 15.09 18.74
C GLU A 251 -24.31 15.61 17.89
N ILE A 252 -24.29 15.12 16.66
CA ILE A 252 -23.42 15.56 15.54
C ILE A 252 -24.28 16.44 14.65
N LEU A 253 -23.91 17.71 14.48
CA LEU A 253 -24.57 18.64 13.57
C LEU A 253 -23.80 18.70 12.25
N LEU A 254 -24.42 18.28 11.15
CA LEU A 254 -23.83 18.22 9.81
C LEU A 254 -24.81 18.81 8.79
N ASP A 255 -24.46 19.94 8.17
CA ASP A 255 -25.25 20.58 7.10
C ASP A 255 -26.73 20.72 7.39
N GLY A 256 -27.09 21.14 8.62
CA GLY A 256 -28.47 21.32 9.07
C GLY A 256 -29.19 20.04 9.48
N GLN A 257 -28.53 18.91 9.41
CA GLN A 257 -29.03 17.63 9.93
C GLN A 257 -28.37 17.30 11.27
N SER A 258 -29.06 16.52 12.10
CA SER A 258 -28.59 16.12 13.43
C SER A 258 -28.62 14.61 13.57
N PHE A 259 -27.54 14.05 14.12
CA PHE A 259 -27.38 12.61 14.38
C PHE A 259 -26.92 12.40 15.82
N PRO A 260 -27.34 11.34 16.51
CA PRO A 260 -26.81 11.06 17.82
C PRO A 260 -25.31 10.70 17.74
N ILE A 261 -24.54 11.12 18.75
CA ILE A 261 -23.16 10.65 18.88
C ILE A 261 -23.18 9.14 19.18
N PRO A 262 -22.46 8.30 18.41
CA PRO A 262 -22.42 6.86 18.70
C PRO A 262 -21.96 6.60 20.14
N PRO A 263 -22.65 5.73 20.90
CA PRO A 263 -22.39 5.51 22.33
C PRO A 263 -20.91 5.19 22.63
N LYS A 264 -20.25 4.46 21.77
CA LYS A 264 -18.83 4.12 21.90
C LYS A 264 -17.90 5.34 21.94
N TYR A 265 -18.31 6.47 21.34
CA TYR A 265 -17.51 7.68 21.29
C TYR A 265 -17.86 8.73 22.33
N LEU A 266 -19.09 8.70 22.90
CA LEU A 266 -19.58 9.76 23.79
C LEU A 266 -18.63 10.03 24.97
N LEU A 267 -18.27 8.97 25.70
CA LEU A 267 -17.36 9.08 26.86
C LEU A 267 -15.95 9.54 26.43
N LEU A 268 -15.45 9.08 25.26
CA LEU A 268 -14.13 9.44 24.75
C LEU A 268 -14.09 10.91 24.35
N LEU A 269 -15.08 11.39 23.60
CA LEU A 269 -15.20 12.78 23.16
C LEU A 269 -15.37 13.74 24.35
N GLN A 270 -16.16 13.33 25.34
CA GLN A 270 -16.29 14.08 26.58
C GLN A 270 -14.97 14.18 27.35
N LYS A 271 -14.29 13.06 27.56
CA LYS A 271 -12.98 13.01 28.26
C LYS A 271 -11.90 13.83 27.56
N LYS A 272 -11.91 13.86 26.22
CA LYS A 272 -10.97 14.63 25.41
C LYS A 272 -11.43 16.10 25.14
N ASN A 273 -12.56 16.53 25.71
CA ASN A 273 -13.12 17.90 25.58
C ASN A 273 -13.45 18.30 24.12
N TYR A 274 -13.99 17.39 23.32
CA TYR A 274 -14.46 17.69 21.97
C TYR A 274 -15.93 18.10 21.89
N LEU A 275 -16.72 17.88 22.93
CA LEU A 275 -18.13 18.32 22.96
C LEU A 275 -18.21 19.86 22.82
N GLY A 276 -19.14 20.32 21.98
CA GLY A 276 -19.32 21.74 21.65
C GLY A 276 -18.35 22.28 20.61
N LYS A 277 -17.44 21.46 20.07
CA LYS A 277 -16.41 21.89 19.10
C LYS A 277 -16.67 21.37 17.69
N GLU A 278 -15.96 21.98 16.74
CA GLU A 278 -15.82 21.47 15.38
C GLU A 278 -14.97 20.19 15.40
N ILE A 279 -15.33 19.22 14.53
CA ILE A 279 -14.68 17.94 14.40
C ILE A 279 -14.81 17.45 12.96
N VAL A 280 -13.99 16.49 12.53
CA VAL A 280 -14.16 15.83 11.26
C VAL A 280 -14.70 14.42 11.48
N MET A 281 -15.88 14.12 10.90
CA MET A 281 -16.48 12.80 10.89
C MET A 281 -16.08 12.05 9.63
N GLY A 282 -15.57 10.83 9.77
CA GLY A 282 -15.21 9.94 8.68
C GLY A 282 -16.17 8.78 8.54
N ILE A 283 -16.61 8.47 7.32
CA ILE A 283 -17.39 7.27 6.98
C ILE A 283 -16.97 6.75 5.60
N ARG A 284 -16.79 5.44 5.47
CA ARG A 284 -16.43 4.88 4.16
C ARG A 284 -17.63 4.79 3.22
N PRO A 285 -17.43 4.87 1.90
CA PRO A 285 -18.50 4.79 0.89
C PRO A 285 -19.39 3.54 1.02
N GLU A 286 -18.82 2.39 1.33
CA GLU A 286 -19.53 1.11 1.51
C GLU A 286 -20.27 0.99 2.85
N ASP A 287 -20.04 1.90 3.76
CA ASP A 287 -20.71 1.96 5.06
C ASP A 287 -21.90 2.94 5.06
N LEU A 288 -22.21 3.49 3.87
CA LEU A 288 -23.44 4.20 3.55
C LEU A 288 -24.36 3.26 2.79
N GLN A 289 -25.56 3.02 3.31
CA GLN A 289 -26.52 2.11 2.69
C GLN A 289 -27.83 2.84 2.36
N ILE A 290 -28.40 2.54 1.21
CA ILE A 290 -29.74 3.03 0.86
C ILE A 290 -30.75 2.35 1.78
N THR A 291 -31.70 3.12 2.29
CA THR A 291 -32.72 2.62 3.20
C THR A 291 -34.05 3.34 3.04
N ASP A 292 -35.15 2.60 3.21
CA ASP A 292 -36.49 3.14 3.38
C ASP A 292 -36.92 3.10 4.88
N VAL A 293 -36.03 2.58 5.75
CA VAL A 293 -36.31 2.42 7.17
C VAL A 293 -35.88 3.69 7.92
N VAL A 294 -36.73 4.14 8.82
CA VAL A 294 -36.41 5.24 9.74
C VAL A 294 -35.27 4.81 10.68
N SER A 295 -34.19 5.55 10.67
CA SER A 295 -33.02 5.33 11.51
C SER A 295 -32.51 6.68 12.03
N PRO A 296 -31.98 6.76 13.25
CA PRO A 296 -31.38 8.00 13.78
C PRO A 296 -30.12 8.42 13.01
N TYR A 297 -29.53 7.52 12.22
CA TYR A 297 -28.37 7.78 11.38
C TYR A 297 -28.74 7.88 9.89
N ALA A 298 -30.05 7.96 9.56
CA ALA A 298 -30.50 8.14 8.19
C ALA A 298 -30.56 9.63 7.82
N PHE A 299 -30.19 9.93 6.58
CA PHE A 299 -30.21 11.29 6.05
C PHE A 299 -30.55 11.29 4.55
N LYS A 300 -31.06 12.41 4.07
CA LYS A 300 -31.37 12.62 2.66
C LYS A 300 -30.21 13.32 1.97
N ALA A 301 -29.89 12.85 0.75
CA ALA A 301 -28.88 13.45 -0.08
C ALA A 301 -29.37 13.49 -1.54
N THR A 302 -28.84 14.45 -2.30
CA THR A 302 -29.12 14.55 -3.73
C THR A 302 -28.02 13.84 -4.51
N VAL A 303 -28.40 13.04 -5.50
CA VAL A 303 -27.47 12.38 -6.41
C VAL A 303 -27.04 13.38 -7.48
N ASP A 304 -25.74 13.64 -7.58
CA ASP A 304 -25.15 14.48 -8.61
C ASP A 304 -24.78 13.66 -9.84
N VAL A 305 -24.14 12.49 -9.62
CA VAL A 305 -23.74 11.52 -10.66
C VAL A 305 -23.88 10.10 -10.13
N ALA A 306 -24.31 9.18 -10.98
CA ALA A 306 -24.30 7.75 -10.72
C ALA A 306 -23.38 7.03 -11.73
N GLU A 307 -22.34 6.36 -11.24
CA GLU A 307 -21.42 5.56 -12.05
C GLU A 307 -21.67 4.07 -11.83
N LEU A 308 -22.23 3.40 -12.82
CA LEU A 308 -22.41 1.94 -12.80
C LEU A 308 -21.12 1.23 -13.20
N LEU A 309 -20.52 0.49 -12.27
CA LEU A 309 -19.28 -0.28 -12.46
C LEU A 309 -19.52 -1.79 -12.66
N GLY A 310 -20.73 -2.18 -13.05
CA GLY A 310 -21.14 -3.56 -13.26
C GLY A 310 -21.72 -4.21 -12.01
N ALA A 311 -20.93 -4.58 -11.02
CA ALA A 311 -21.40 -5.21 -9.78
C ALA A 311 -21.84 -4.21 -8.70
N GLU A 312 -21.47 -2.95 -8.85
CA GLU A 312 -21.73 -1.88 -7.87
C GLU A 312 -21.92 -0.54 -8.59
N THR A 313 -22.55 0.41 -7.90
CA THR A 313 -22.73 1.79 -8.38
C THR A 313 -22.09 2.74 -7.37
N PHE A 314 -21.30 3.70 -7.86
CA PHE A 314 -20.84 4.83 -7.06
C PHE A 314 -21.83 5.98 -7.27
N LEU A 315 -22.44 6.41 -6.18
CA LEU A 315 -23.28 7.60 -6.13
C LEU A 315 -22.43 8.76 -5.62
N TYR A 316 -22.13 9.69 -6.51
CA TYR A 316 -21.60 10.99 -6.11
C TYR A 316 -22.78 11.82 -5.65
N CYS A 317 -22.80 12.16 -4.39
CA CYS A 317 -23.90 12.85 -3.75
C CYS A 317 -23.42 14.13 -3.10
N SER A 318 -24.33 15.06 -2.89
CA SER A 318 -24.11 16.23 -2.05
C SER A 318 -25.13 16.27 -0.89
N LEU A 319 -24.61 16.60 0.28
CA LEU A 319 -25.38 17.29 1.29
C LEU A 319 -25.48 18.75 0.86
N VAL A 320 -25.98 19.63 1.71
CA VAL A 320 -26.16 21.05 1.31
C VAL A 320 -24.88 21.68 0.77
N THR A 321 -23.74 21.43 1.45
CA THR A 321 -22.45 22.06 1.12
C THR A 321 -21.31 21.06 0.92
N GLN A 322 -21.45 19.79 1.32
CA GLN A 322 -20.37 18.83 1.35
C GLN A 322 -20.62 17.66 0.39
N PRO A 323 -19.76 17.49 -0.63
CA PRO A 323 -19.84 16.34 -1.53
C PRO A 323 -19.32 15.07 -0.83
N PHE A 324 -19.90 13.93 -1.22
CA PHE A 324 -19.47 12.61 -0.72
C PHE A 324 -19.79 11.51 -1.74
N ILE A 325 -19.27 10.31 -1.51
CA ILE A 325 -19.51 9.15 -2.36
C ILE A 325 -20.17 8.06 -1.52
N ALA A 326 -21.27 7.48 -2.00
CA ALA A 326 -21.82 6.24 -1.48
C ALA A 326 -21.58 5.10 -2.47
N ARG A 327 -21.19 3.94 -1.97
CA ARG A 327 -21.02 2.72 -2.75
C ARG A 327 -22.19 1.79 -2.49
N VAL A 328 -23.03 1.58 -3.51
CA VAL A 328 -24.28 0.85 -3.41
C VAL A 328 -24.34 -0.31 -4.41
N GLN A 329 -25.30 -1.20 -4.24
CA GLN A 329 -25.53 -2.31 -5.17
C GLN A 329 -26.01 -1.80 -6.53
N ALA A 330 -25.71 -2.56 -7.59
CA ALA A 330 -25.99 -2.15 -8.99
C ALA A 330 -27.47 -2.20 -9.38
N ASP A 331 -28.36 -2.62 -8.49
CA ASP A 331 -29.76 -2.98 -8.80
C ASP A 331 -30.68 -1.78 -9.02
N SER A 332 -30.20 -0.55 -8.86
CA SER A 332 -31.03 0.65 -8.92
C SER A 332 -30.52 1.64 -9.98
N ASN A 333 -31.43 2.11 -10.82
CA ASN A 333 -31.16 3.15 -11.82
C ASN A 333 -31.35 4.53 -11.17
N PHE A 334 -30.26 5.10 -10.69
CA PHE A 334 -30.26 6.48 -10.17
C PHE A 334 -30.01 7.48 -11.29
N GLN A 335 -30.71 8.60 -11.23
CA GLN A 335 -30.53 9.72 -12.12
C GLN A 335 -30.01 10.95 -11.38
N PRO A 336 -29.31 11.85 -12.04
CA PRO A 336 -28.98 13.15 -11.46
C PRO A 336 -30.22 13.86 -10.93
N ALA A 337 -30.13 14.50 -9.78
CA ALA A 337 -31.17 15.15 -9.00
C ALA A 337 -32.17 14.21 -8.26
N ASP A 338 -31.96 12.88 -8.31
CA ASP A 338 -32.71 11.98 -7.44
C ASP A 338 -32.34 12.26 -5.96
N VAL A 339 -33.36 12.19 -5.11
CA VAL A 339 -33.15 12.28 -3.66
C VAL A 339 -33.14 10.87 -3.07
N VAL A 340 -32.03 10.49 -2.48
CA VAL A 340 -31.86 9.19 -1.83
C VAL A 340 -31.81 9.33 -0.30
N THR A 341 -32.37 8.35 0.39
CA THR A 341 -32.18 8.24 1.85
C THR A 341 -31.07 7.23 2.10
N LEU A 342 -30.00 7.70 2.74
CA LEU A 342 -28.85 6.88 3.11
C LEU A 342 -28.80 6.74 4.63
N VAL A 343 -28.33 5.59 5.11
CA VAL A 343 -28.04 5.36 6.54
C VAL A 343 -26.56 5.07 6.75
N MET A 344 -25.98 5.75 7.72
CA MET A 344 -24.61 5.48 8.16
C MET A 344 -24.60 4.27 9.11
N LYS A 345 -23.66 3.34 8.92
CA LYS A 345 -23.38 2.30 9.91
C LYS A 345 -22.70 2.92 11.12
N GLU A 346 -23.41 2.99 12.24
CA GLU A 346 -22.97 3.62 13.48
C GLU A 346 -21.58 3.15 13.94
N GLU A 347 -21.33 1.85 13.89
CA GLU A 347 -20.08 1.24 14.33
C GLU A 347 -18.89 1.56 13.42
N LYS A 348 -19.14 2.13 12.22
CA LYS A 348 -18.14 2.48 11.22
C LYS A 348 -17.83 3.97 11.14
N ILE A 349 -18.51 4.78 11.93
CA ILE A 349 -18.21 6.21 12.04
C ILE A 349 -16.85 6.37 12.75
N HIS A 350 -16.02 7.27 12.26
CA HIS A 350 -14.74 7.69 12.82
C HIS A 350 -14.78 9.18 13.14
N PHE A 351 -13.95 9.61 14.07
CA PHE A 351 -13.76 11.04 14.36
C PHE A 351 -12.27 11.38 14.31
N PHE A 352 -11.98 12.55 13.75
CA PHE A 352 -10.64 13.10 13.62
C PHE A 352 -10.62 14.53 14.14
N ASP A 353 -9.53 14.89 14.77
CA ASP A 353 -9.25 16.26 15.18
C ASP A 353 -8.97 17.12 13.93
N PRO A 354 -9.62 18.28 13.76
CA PRO A 354 -9.46 19.11 12.57
C PRO A 354 -8.09 19.81 12.48
N GLU A 355 -7.36 19.99 13.60
CA GLU A 355 -6.07 20.67 13.65
C GLU A 355 -4.89 19.70 13.53
N THR A 356 -4.93 18.58 14.26
CA THR A 356 -3.86 17.58 14.25
C THR A 356 -4.05 16.53 13.17
N GLU A 357 -5.22 16.44 12.57
CA GLU A 357 -5.67 15.39 11.65
C GLU A 357 -5.69 13.97 12.27
N GLU A 358 -5.35 13.82 13.54
CA GLU A 358 -5.29 12.52 14.20
C GLU A 358 -6.68 11.99 14.55
N ARG A 359 -6.82 10.66 14.52
CA ARG A 359 -8.05 9.99 14.97
C ARG A 359 -8.20 10.11 16.49
N ILE A 360 -9.41 10.43 16.90
CA ILE A 360 -9.81 10.59 18.31
C ILE A 360 -10.10 9.23 18.95
#